data_24d447320704a3cc08626894f1df459d
#
_entry.id   24d447320704a3cc08626894f1df459d
#
_cell.length_a   1.000
_cell.length_b   1.000
_cell.length_c   1.000
_cell.angle_alpha   90.00
_cell.angle_beta   90.00
_cell.angle_gamma   90.00
#
_symmetry.space_group_name_H-M   'P 1'
#
loop_
_entity.id
_entity.type
_entity.pdbx_description
1 polymer ?
#
loop_
_entity_poly.entity_id
_entity_poly.type
_entity_poly.pdbx_seq_one_letter_code
_entity_poly.pdbx_strand_id
1 'polypeptide(L)'
;MEQLLHYVFKHKLFPLKELRTSDGDTVEVIDPGLHNHNAGPDFFNAKVRIGQTLWVGNVEIHDKSSDWYLHGHDKDQRYNNVILHVAGVLDAEVMNANGEFVRQMQLDVPDHIRDHYNELQKTDSYPPCYKVIPDLSRLMVHAWMAALQTERLEQKTEAIKQRLALCNGSWEEAYFVTLARNYGFGINGDVFEQWAKNIPLSAVAHHRDDLFQIEAIFMGQAGLLQMEAVPEYYQKDALNEGYFAKLRNEYLYLAHKFSMKPIDFHLWRFLRLRPQNFPHIRISQLANLYYQQKAGLSRLVECETIEQLRTLLASHVTPYWETHYTFGSTSSRNEKHLTYGSLNLLMINTAIPILFAYGRHCSKEVLCDRAFDFLEQLKAENNHIIRMWQQVGLPVETAGDSQALIQLKREYCDKKDCLRCRFGYEYLKRK
;
A
#
# COMPACT_ATOMS: atom_id res chain seq x y z
N MET A 1 26.88 8.37 6.99
CA MET A 1 27.46 9.17 5.89
C MET A 1 27.50 8.37 4.58
N GLU A 2 27.75 7.09 4.65
CA GLU A 2 27.82 6.12 3.54
C GLU A 2 26.64 6.19 2.56
N GLN A 3 25.40 6.23 3.04
CA GLN A 3 24.23 6.38 2.17
C GLN A 3 24.27 7.65 1.28
N LEU A 4 24.88 8.72 1.74
CA LEU A 4 25.08 9.93 0.91
C LEU A 4 26.20 9.72 -0.12
N LEU A 5 27.23 8.97 0.20
CA LEU A 5 28.28 8.60 -0.77
C LEU A 5 27.69 7.72 -1.88
N HIS A 6 26.88 6.69 -1.51
CA HIS A 6 26.15 5.88 -2.50
C HIS A 6 25.25 6.76 -3.38
N TYR A 7 24.56 7.72 -2.77
CA TYR A 7 23.67 8.61 -3.49
C TYR A 7 24.44 9.52 -4.47
N VAL A 8 25.52 10.15 -4.02
CA VAL A 8 26.38 11.00 -4.87
C VAL A 8 26.98 10.18 -6.02
N PHE A 9 27.47 8.98 -5.75
CA PHE A 9 28.03 8.09 -6.77
C PHE A 9 26.96 7.65 -7.78
N LYS A 10 25.83 7.14 -7.32
CA LYS A 10 24.71 6.70 -8.15
C LYS A 10 24.20 7.76 -9.11
N HIS A 11 24.05 9.00 -8.62
CA HIS A 11 23.50 10.11 -9.38
C HIS A 11 24.57 10.97 -10.06
N LYS A 12 25.83 10.59 -9.93
CA LYS A 12 26.99 11.31 -10.50
C LYS A 12 27.02 12.79 -10.07
N LEU A 13 26.64 13.08 -8.83
CA LEU A 13 26.62 14.42 -8.24
C LEU A 13 27.98 14.77 -7.64
N PHE A 14 29.03 14.54 -8.39
CA PHE A 14 30.41 14.73 -7.96
C PHE A 14 30.74 16.21 -7.71
N PRO A 15 31.72 16.48 -6.80
CA PRO A 15 32.26 17.82 -6.66
C PRO A 15 32.88 18.27 -7.98
N LEU A 16 33.01 19.61 -8.19
CA LEU A 16 33.56 20.19 -9.41
C LEU A 16 35.06 19.94 -9.60
N LYS A 17 35.71 19.21 -8.71
CA LYS A 17 37.11 18.81 -8.83
C LYS A 17 37.23 17.50 -9.62
N GLU A 18 38.40 17.35 -10.30
CA GLU A 18 38.71 16.10 -10.99
C GLU A 18 38.83 14.96 -9.99
N LEU A 19 38.13 13.83 -10.28
CA LEU A 19 38.24 12.64 -9.49
C LEU A 19 39.53 11.89 -9.80
N ARG A 20 40.22 11.40 -8.77
CA ARG A 20 41.49 10.67 -8.90
C ARG A 20 41.50 9.47 -7.95
N THR A 21 42.21 8.42 -8.38
CA THR A 21 42.59 7.33 -7.49
C THR A 21 43.61 7.75 -6.44
N SER A 22 43.85 6.93 -5.41
CA SER A 22 44.95 7.11 -4.45
C SER A 22 46.31 7.18 -5.13
N ASP A 23 46.48 6.54 -6.27
CA ASP A 23 47.71 6.51 -7.07
C ASP A 23 47.85 7.72 -8.02
N GLY A 24 46.82 8.58 -8.06
CA GLY A 24 46.85 9.82 -8.87
C GLY A 24 46.24 9.68 -10.26
N ASP A 25 45.80 8.52 -10.71
CA ASP A 25 45.12 8.33 -12.00
C ASP A 25 43.77 9.05 -12.02
N THR A 26 43.43 9.64 -13.15
CA THR A 26 42.12 10.30 -13.34
C THR A 26 41.01 9.26 -13.37
N VAL A 27 39.88 9.59 -12.76
CA VAL A 27 38.70 8.73 -12.71
C VAL A 27 37.50 9.43 -13.36
N GLU A 28 36.90 8.74 -14.34
CA GLU A 28 35.62 9.15 -14.94
C GLU A 28 34.58 8.04 -14.76
N VAL A 29 33.53 8.28 -13.98
CA VAL A 29 32.43 7.34 -13.84
C VAL A 29 31.49 7.50 -15.05
N ILE A 30 31.58 6.60 -16.01
CA ILE A 30 30.76 6.59 -17.23
C ILE A 30 29.35 6.12 -16.85
N ASP A 31 29.26 4.96 -16.19
CA ASP A 31 28.02 4.34 -15.72
C ASP A 31 28.26 3.82 -14.30
N PRO A 32 27.51 4.25 -13.27
CA PRO A 32 27.69 3.76 -11.92
C PRO A 32 27.28 2.28 -11.76
N GLY A 33 26.55 1.72 -12.73
CA GLY A 33 26.07 0.35 -12.68
C GLY A 33 24.76 0.20 -11.90
N LEU A 34 24.44 -1.05 -11.56
CA LEU A 34 23.21 -1.40 -10.84
C LEU A 34 23.46 -1.37 -9.32
N HIS A 35 22.77 -0.48 -8.62
CA HIS A 35 22.84 -0.41 -7.16
C HIS A 35 22.26 -1.68 -6.54
N ASN A 36 23.06 -2.35 -5.72
CA ASN A 36 22.69 -3.58 -5.02
C ASN A 36 22.17 -3.24 -3.61
N HIS A 37 21.11 -3.92 -3.22
CA HIS A 37 20.53 -3.82 -1.86
C HIS A 37 20.62 -5.15 -1.10
N ASN A 38 21.36 -6.14 -1.65
CA ASN A 38 21.55 -7.46 -1.09
C ASN A 38 23.03 -7.69 -0.78
N ALA A 39 23.38 -8.89 -0.36
CA ALA A 39 24.78 -9.26 -0.11
C ALA A 39 25.65 -9.18 -1.37
N GLY A 40 26.89 -8.71 -1.23
CA GLY A 40 27.87 -8.49 -2.29
C GLY A 40 28.11 -7.01 -2.54
N PRO A 41 28.96 -6.65 -3.52
CA PRO A 41 29.34 -5.27 -3.80
C PRO A 41 28.14 -4.34 -4.05
N ASP A 42 28.29 -3.06 -3.70
CA ASP A 42 27.22 -2.04 -3.72
C ASP A 42 26.71 -1.70 -5.11
N PHE A 43 27.58 -1.76 -6.11
CA PHE A 43 27.21 -1.51 -7.50
C PHE A 43 27.79 -2.60 -8.41
N PHE A 44 26.89 -3.22 -9.20
CA PHE A 44 27.27 -4.22 -10.17
C PHE A 44 27.45 -3.63 -11.57
N ASN A 45 28.45 -4.14 -12.31
CA ASN A 45 28.69 -3.80 -13.70
C ASN A 45 28.88 -2.29 -13.95
N ALA A 46 29.50 -1.59 -13.02
CA ALA A 46 29.90 -0.19 -13.23
C ALA A 46 30.91 -0.08 -14.39
N LYS A 47 30.86 1.03 -15.14
CA LYS A 47 31.83 1.37 -16.19
C LYS A 47 32.59 2.60 -15.73
N VAL A 48 33.85 2.42 -15.44
CA VAL A 48 34.73 3.46 -14.92
C VAL A 48 35.99 3.54 -15.77
N ARG A 49 36.33 4.73 -16.26
CA ARG A 49 37.62 4.99 -16.90
C ARG A 49 38.62 5.42 -15.82
N ILE A 50 39.72 4.72 -15.73
CA ILE A 50 40.84 5.04 -14.82
C ILE A 50 42.08 5.23 -15.69
N GLY A 51 42.62 6.42 -15.70
CA GLY A 51 43.63 6.86 -16.66
C GLY A 51 43.16 6.68 -18.11
N GLN A 52 43.83 5.87 -18.89
CA GLN A 52 43.48 5.56 -20.29
C GLN A 52 42.63 4.27 -20.44
N THR A 53 42.40 3.52 -19.35
CA THR A 53 41.77 2.20 -19.41
C THR A 53 40.30 2.26 -18.97
N LEU A 54 39.42 1.65 -19.77
CA LEU A 54 38.03 1.43 -19.39
C LEU A 54 37.90 0.12 -18.63
N TRP A 55 37.45 0.22 -17.39
CA TRP A 55 37.17 -0.90 -16.49
C TRP A 55 35.67 -1.17 -16.42
N VAL A 56 35.28 -2.44 -16.44
CA VAL A 56 33.90 -2.89 -16.21
C VAL A 56 33.94 -3.91 -15.06
N GLY A 57 33.23 -3.63 -13.99
CA GLY A 57 33.21 -4.49 -12.80
C GLY A 57 32.38 -3.88 -11.70
N ASN A 58 32.63 -4.33 -10.46
CA ASN A 58 31.86 -3.89 -9.32
C ASN A 58 32.55 -2.72 -8.59
N VAL A 59 31.72 -1.93 -7.89
CA VAL A 59 32.22 -0.85 -7.03
C VAL A 59 31.68 -1.07 -5.63
N GLU A 60 32.54 -0.86 -4.63
CA GLU A 60 32.20 -0.87 -3.22
C GLU A 60 32.43 0.51 -2.62
N ILE A 61 31.56 0.91 -1.68
CA ILE A 61 31.57 2.26 -1.08
C ILE A 61 31.51 2.18 0.44
N HIS A 62 32.39 2.89 1.13
CA HIS A 62 32.44 2.95 2.58
C HIS A 62 32.62 4.38 3.10
N ASP A 63 32.33 4.62 4.36
CA ASP A 63 32.70 5.88 5.04
C ASP A 63 34.22 6.01 5.16
N LYS A 64 34.89 4.92 5.52
CA LYS A 64 36.37 4.83 5.60
C LYS A 64 36.86 3.62 4.83
N SER A 65 38.05 3.72 4.27
CA SER A 65 38.65 2.58 3.56
C SER A 65 38.94 1.38 4.48
N SER A 66 39.22 1.60 5.77
CA SER A 66 39.41 0.54 6.78
C SER A 66 38.16 -0.29 7.02
N ASP A 67 36.96 0.20 6.69
CA ASP A 67 35.68 -0.55 6.83
C ASP A 67 35.67 -1.77 5.91
N TRP A 68 36.45 -1.80 4.84
CA TRP A 68 36.68 -2.97 3.99
C TRP A 68 37.07 -4.21 4.81
N TYR A 69 38.00 -4.05 5.73
CA TYR A 69 38.47 -5.13 6.60
C TYR A 69 37.47 -5.42 7.73
N LEU A 70 36.81 -4.39 8.25
CA LEU A 70 35.80 -4.53 9.30
C LEU A 70 34.63 -5.39 8.81
N HIS A 71 34.25 -5.23 7.54
CA HIS A 71 33.19 -6.02 6.90
C HIS A 71 33.69 -7.36 6.33
N GLY A 72 35.01 -7.64 6.39
CA GLY A 72 35.61 -8.91 5.97
C GLY A 72 35.67 -9.12 4.46
N HIS A 73 35.70 -8.05 3.67
CA HIS A 73 35.71 -8.12 2.19
C HIS A 73 37.06 -8.64 1.68
N ASP A 74 38.12 -8.53 2.47
CA ASP A 74 39.44 -9.13 2.23
C ASP A 74 39.44 -10.67 2.23
N LYS A 75 38.37 -11.31 2.74
CA LYS A 75 38.20 -12.76 2.83
C LYS A 75 37.08 -13.30 1.97
N ASP A 76 36.26 -12.40 1.37
CA ASP A 76 35.10 -12.79 0.60
C ASP A 76 35.35 -12.69 -0.91
N GLN A 77 35.35 -13.86 -1.59
CA GLN A 77 35.61 -13.97 -3.03
C GLN A 77 34.61 -13.17 -3.89
N ARG A 78 33.43 -12.83 -3.37
CA ARG A 78 32.44 -11.99 -4.09
C ARG A 78 32.98 -10.58 -4.40
N TYR A 79 33.98 -10.12 -3.65
CA TYR A 79 34.60 -8.80 -3.82
C TYR A 79 35.87 -8.81 -4.69
N ASN A 80 36.31 -10.00 -5.19
CA ASN A 80 37.52 -10.10 -6.03
C ASN A 80 37.37 -9.37 -7.38
N ASN A 81 36.16 -9.08 -7.84
CA ASN A 81 35.87 -8.34 -9.05
C ASN A 81 35.51 -6.86 -8.81
N VAL A 82 35.80 -6.34 -7.63
CA VAL A 82 35.70 -4.91 -7.34
C VAL A 82 36.84 -4.18 -8.06
N ILE A 83 36.47 -3.32 -9.00
CA ILE A 83 37.43 -2.55 -9.83
C ILE A 83 37.80 -1.19 -9.21
N LEU A 84 36.95 -0.71 -8.28
CA LEU A 84 37.14 0.55 -7.60
C LEU A 84 36.46 0.49 -6.22
N HIS A 85 37.24 0.78 -5.19
CA HIS A 85 36.74 1.02 -3.85
C HIS A 85 36.65 2.53 -3.61
N VAL A 86 35.46 3.04 -3.30
CA VAL A 86 35.20 4.45 -3.06
C VAL A 86 35.04 4.67 -1.56
N ALA A 87 35.76 5.63 -0.98
CA ALA A 87 35.60 5.93 0.44
C ALA A 87 35.54 7.44 0.70
N GLY A 88 34.85 7.83 1.77
CA GLY A 88 34.82 9.21 2.25
C GLY A 88 36.19 9.64 2.81
N VAL A 89 36.89 8.69 3.46
CA VAL A 89 38.25 8.87 3.99
C VAL A 89 39.12 7.67 3.61
N LEU A 90 40.28 7.91 2.99
CA LEU A 90 41.26 6.88 2.69
C LEU A 90 42.24 6.78 3.88
N ASP A 91 41.97 5.88 4.81
CA ASP A 91 42.77 5.63 6.02
C ASP A 91 43.52 4.28 6.01
N ALA A 92 43.25 3.43 5.01
CA ALA A 92 43.95 2.17 4.81
C ALA A 92 44.01 1.78 3.33
N GLU A 93 45.07 1.11 2.92
CA GLU A 93 45.10 0.40 1.64
C GLU A 93 44.32 -0.91 1.76
N VAL A 94 43.57 -1.28 0.71
CA VAL A 94 42.70 -2.47 0.74
C VAL A 94 43.14 -3.52 -0.28
N MET A 95 43.03 -4.79 0.15
CA MET A 95 43.32 -5.96 -0.68
C MET A 95 42.08 -6.84 -0.80
N ASN A 96 41.90 -7.49 -1.95
CA ASN A 96 40.87 -8.51 -2.14
C ASN A 96 41.30 -9.88 -1.55
N ALA A 97 40.43 -10.87 -1.65
CA ALA A 97 40.70 -12.20 -1.10
C ALA A 97 41.87 -12.95 -1.81
N ASN A 98 42.32 -12.47 -2.95
CA ASN A 98 43.50 -12.99 -3.67
C ASN A 98 44.79 -12.30 -3.21
N GLY A 99 44.74 -11.30 -2.33
CA GLY A 99 45.90 -10.50 -1.96
C GLY A 99 46.30 -9.44 -2.99
N GLU A 100 45.41 -9.08 -3.90
CA GLU A 100 45.65 -8.05 -4.90
C GLU A 100 45.12 -6.70 -4.40
N PHE A 101 45.84 -5.62 -4.67
CA PHE A 101 45.37 -4.26 -4.34
C PHE A 101 44.14 -3.86 -5.12
N VAL A 102 43.14 -3.37 -4.40
CA VAL A 102 41.94 -2.76 -5.01
C VAL A 102 42.16 -1.26 -5.16
N ARG A 103 41.97 -0.71 -6.36
CA ARG A 103 42.10 0.73 -6.60
C ARG A 103 41.11 1.50 -5.74
N GLN A 104 41.57 2.58 -5.13
CA GLN A 104 40.78 3.39 -4.23
C GLN A 104 40.59 4.81 -4.76
N MET A 105 39.43 5.41 -4.48
CA MET A 105 39.13 6.79 -4.78
C MET A 105 38.43 7.43 -3.57
N GLN A 106 38.93 8.61 -3.18
CA GLN A 106 38.21 9.41 -2.19
C GLN A 106 37.08 10.18 -2.86
N LEU A 107 35.89 10.11 -2.26
CA LEU A 107 34.72 10.84 -2.71
C LEU A 107 34.16 11.70 -1.57
N ASP A 108 34.15 13.00 -1.78
CA ASP A 108 33.51 13.94 -0.86
C ASP A 108 32.05 14.15 -1.24
N VAL A 109 31.17 14.17 -0.27
CA VAL A 109 29.80 14.63 -0.47
C VAL A 109 29.82 16.16 -0.58
N PRO A 110 29.35 16.77 -1.69
CA PRO A 110 29.23 18.21 -1.81
C PRO A 110 28.45 18.83 -0.65
N ASP A 111 28.96 19.95 -0.10
CA ASP A 111 28.38 20.56 1.11
C ASP A 111 26.90 20.90 0.94
N HIS A 112 26.50 21.44 -0.22
CA HIS A 112 25.11 21.76 -0.49
C HIS A 112 24.18 20.51 -0.43
N ILE A 113 24.64 19.33 -0.88
CA ILE A 113 23.88 18.08 -0.80
C ILE A 113 23.76 17.62 0.66
N ARG A 114 24.85 17.72 1.43
CA ARG A 114 24.87 17.39 2.85
C ARG A 114 23.93 18.30 3.64
N ASP A 115 23.97 19.60 3.40
CA ASP A 115 23.15 20.59 4.08
C ASP A 115 21.67 20.40 3.74
N HIS A 116 21.33 20.23 2.47
CA HIS A 116 19.96 19.96 2.02
C HIS A 116 19.43 18.64 2.59
N TYR A 117 20.25 17.59 2.65
CA TYR A 117 19.83 16.33 3.26
C TYR A 117 19.55 16.49 4.76
N ASN A 118 20.43 17.19 5.48
CA ASN A 118 20.23 17.50 6.89
C ASN A 118 18.95 18.34 7.11
N GLU A 119 18.65 19.28 6.21
CA GLU A 119 17.41 20.07 6.26
C GLU A 119 16.18 19.16 6.08
N LEU A 120 16.19 18.26 5.08
CA LEU A 120 15.10 17.30 4.87
C LEU A 120 14.87 16.38 6.07
N GLN A 121 15.94 15.96 6.77
CA GLN A 121 15.84 15.09 7.92
C GLN A 121 15.31 15.80 9.17
N LYS A 122 15.61 17.09 9.35
CA LYS A 122 15.30 17.86 10.55
C LYS A 122 13.99 18.65 10.46
N THR A 123 13.50 18.93 9.24
CA THR A 123 12.31 19.77 9.08
C THR A 123 11.07 19.12 9.64
N ASP A 124 10.28 19.88 10.39
CA ASP A 124 8.93 19.50 10.87
C ASP A 124 7.85 19.88 9.84
N SER A 125 8.18 20.67 8.83
CA SER A 125 7.27 21.01 7.73
C SER A 125 6.99 19.78 6.87
N TYR A 126 5.77 19.69 6.37
CA TYR A 126 5.35 18.53 5.58
C TYR A 126 4.71 18.95 4.26
N PRO A 127 5.14 18.39 3.11
CA PRO A 127 6.27 17.47 2.91
C PRO A 127 7.61 18.16 3.16
N PRO A 128 8.65 17.43 3.59
CA PRO A 128 9.95 18.03 3.88
C PRO A 128 10.53 18.84 2.72
N CYS A 129 10.30 18.39 1.49
CA CYS A 129 10.78 19.02 0.26
C CYS A 129 9.82 20.08 -0.33
N TYR A 130 8.88 20.63 0.46
CA TYR A 130 7.85 21.56 -0.04
C TYR A 130 8.39 22.73 -0.86
N LYS A 131 9.57 23.22 -0.54
CA LYS A 131 10.20 24.35 -1.23
C LYS A 131 10.51 24.09 -2.71
N VAL A 132 10.71 22.82 -3.12
CA VAL A 132 11.03 22.47 -4.51
C VAL A 132 9.80 22.22 -5.36
N ILE A 133 8.67 21.86 -4.73
CA ILE A 133 7.46 21.42 -5.43
C ILE A 133 6.98 22.39 -6.52
N PRO A 134 6.93 23.73 -6.28
CA PRO A 134 6.47 24.67 -7.31
C PRO A 134 7.36 24.73 -8.57
N ASP A 135 8.65 24.35 -8.44
CA ASP A 135 9.63 24.44 -9.52
C ASP A 135 9.80 23.13 -10.31
N LEU A 136 9.08 22.08 -9.90
CA LEU A 136 9.18 20.79 -10.56
C LEU A 136 8.59 20.81 -11.97
N SER A 137 9.28 20.21 -12.93
CA SER A 137 8.73 20.07 -14.28
C SER A 137 7.50 19.14 -14.28
N ARG A 138 6.46 19.50 -15.04
CA ARG A 138 5.24 18.71 -15.16
C ARG A 138 5.52 17.26 -15.61
N LEU A 139 6.45 17.08 -16.55
CA LEU A 139 6.84 15.76 -17.05
C LEU A 139 7.42 14.89 -15.93
N MET A 140 8.33 15.45 -15.11
CA MET A 140 8.94 14.72 -14.00
C MET A 140 7.90 14.37 -12.92
N VAL A 141 7.02 15.31 -12.58
CA VAL A 141 5.92 15.06 -11.64
C VAL A 141 5.04 13.92 -12.16
N HIS A 142 4.58 13.98 -13.41
CA HIS A 142 3.74 12.95 -14.02
C HIS A 142 4.42 11.58 -14.02
N ALA A 143 5.67 11.51 -14.46
CA ALA A 143 6.44 10.25 -14.50
C ALA A 143 6.63 9.65 -13.09
N TRP A 144 6.87 10.50 -12.08
CA TRP A 144 7.02 10.03 -10.71
C TRP A 144 5.68 9.57 -10.13
N MET A 145 4.60 10.29 -10.38
CA MET A 145 3.24 9.90 -9.95
C MET A 145 2.83 8.56 -10.55
N ALA A 146 3.10 8.32 -11.84
CA ALA A 146 2.81 7.02 -12.49
C ALA A 146 3.60 5.87 -11.85
N ALA A 147 4.87 6.07 -11.52
CA ALA A 147 5.68 5.07 -10.82
C ALA A 147 5.11 4.77 -9.42
N LEU A 148 4.76 5.80 -8.64
CA LEU A 148 4.18 5.66 -7.31
C LEU A 148 2.80 4.98 -7.34
N GLN A 149 2.00 5.24 -8.37
CA GLN A 149 0.71 4.58 -8.58
C GLN A 149 0.89 3.08 -8.80
N THR A 150 1.89 2.70 -9.60
CA THR A 150 2.25 1.30 -9.81
C THR A 150 2.71 0.64 -8.51
N GLU A 151 3.65 1.26 -7.78
CA GLU A 151 4.09 0.77 -6.46
C GLU A 151 2.91 0.59 -5.49
N ARG A 152 1.95 1.51 -5.51
CA ARG A 152 0.76 1.44 -4.66
C ARG A 152 -0.12 0.24 -4.98
N LEU A 153 -0.35 -0.04 -6.26
CA LEU A 153 -1.11 -1.21 -6.69
C LEU A 153 -0.36 -2.51 -6.38
N GLU A 154 0.96 -2.54 -6.54
CA GLU A 154 1.78 -3.69 -6.18
C GLU A 154 1.76 -3.97 -4.67
N GLN A 155 1.85 -2.92 -3.84
CA GLN A 155 1.74 -3.05 -2.39
C GLN A 155 0.36 -3.61 -1.96
N LYS A 156 -0.72 -3.12 -2.58
CA LYS A 156 -2.07 -3.66 -2.35
C LYS A 156 -2.20 -5.11 -2.85
N THR A 157 -1.56 -5.44 -3.96
CA THR A 157 -1.52 -6.80 -4.51
C THR A 157 -0.86 -7.76 -3.53
N GLU A 158 0.21 -7.35 -2.87
CA GLU A 158 0.88 -8.20 -1.88
C GLU A 158 -0.04 -8.51 -0.68
N ALA A 159 -0.79 -7.52 -0.19
CA ALA A 159 -1.78 -7.74 0.85
C ALA A 159 -2.93 -8.66 0.38
N ILE A 160 -3.31 -8.61 -0.90
CA ILE A 160 -4.30 -9.52 -1.50
C ILE A 160 -3.75 -10.94 -1.60
N LYS A 161 -2.48 -11.11 -2.02
CA LYS A 161 -1.81 -12.43 -2.06
C LYS A 161 -1.74 -13.09 -0.69
N GLN A 162 -1.46 -12.31 0.36
CA GLN A 162 -1.48 -12.82 1.74
C GLN A 162 -2.88 -13.35 2.11
N ARG A 163 -3.95 -12.63 1.74
CA ARG A 163 -5.34 -13.11 1.93
C ARG A 163 -5.62 -14.35 1.10
N LEU A 164 -5.19 -14.37 -0.15
CA LEU A 164 -5.35 -15.52 -1.05
C LEU A 164 -4.71 -16.78 -0.46
N ALA A 165 -3.51 -16.65 0.11
CA ALA A 165 -2.84 -17.77 0.80
C ALA A 165 -3.64 -18.25 2.01
N LEU A 166 -4.21 -17.35 2.81
CA LEU A 166 -5.06 -17.68 3.96
C LEU A 166 -6.41 -18.30 3.54
N CYS A 167 -6.88 -18.01 2.34
CA CYS A 167 -8.09 -18.57 1.73
C CYS A 167 -7.80 -19.82 0.87
N ASN A 168 -6.69 -20.52 1.09
CA ASN A 168 -6.29 -21.73 0.36
C ASN A 168 -6.30 -21.57 -1.18
N GLY A 169 -5.98 -20.39 -1.68
CA GLY A 169 -5.94 -20.06 -3.10
C GLY A 169 -7.31 -19.70 -3.71
N SER A 170 -8.36 -19.60 -2.93
CA SER A 170 -9.69 -19.18 -3.38
C SER A 170 -9.74 -17.67 -3.62
N TRP A 171 -9.73 -17.26 -4.89
CA TRP A 171 -9.89 -15.86 -5.28
C TRP A 171 -11.25 -15.27 -4.92
N GLU A 172 -12.29 -16.08 -4.92
CA GLU A 172 -13.65 -15.67 -4.50
C GLU A 172 -13.66 -15.27 -3.02
N GLU A 173 -13.07 -16.11 -2.16
CA GLU A 173 -12.94 -15.83 -0.73
C GLU A 173 -12.01 -14.66 -0.46
N ALA A 174 -10.86 -14.57 -1.15
CA ALA A 174 -9.93 -13.45 -1.01
C ALA A 174 -10.58 -12.12 -1.42
N TYR A 175 -11.41 -12.12 -2.47
CA TYR A 175 -12.20 -10.96 -2.87
C TYR A 175 -13.22 -10.58 -1.80
N PHE A 176 -14.01 -11.55 -1.31
CA PHE A 176 -14.99 -11.30 -0.24
C PHE A 176 -14.35 -10.74 1.03
N VAL A 177 -13.24 -11.31 1.48
CA VAL A 177 -12.50 -10.84 2.66
C VAL A 177 -11.96 -9.41 2.44
N THR A 178 -11.45 -9.11 1.22
CA THR A 178 -10.96 -7.78 0.88
C THR A 178 -12.09 -6.76 0.81
N LEU A 179 -13.23 -7.13 0.24
CA LEU A 179 -14.43 -6.30 0.17
C LEU A 179 -14.95 -5.99 1.58
N ALA A 180 -15.12 -7.01 2.40
CA ALA A 180 -15.59 -6.88 3.78
C ALA A 180 -14.66 -5.95 4.60
N ARG A 181 -13.34 -6.15 4.54
CA ARG A 181 -12.37 -5.27 5.19
C ARG A 181 -12.63 -3.79 4.86
N ASN A 182 -12.85 -3.49 3.59
CA ASN A 182 -13.04 -2.11 3.14
C ASN A 182 -14.44 -1.56 3.48
N TYR A 183 -15.45 -2.41 3.73
CA TYR A 183 -16.72 -1.99 4.32
C TYR A 183 -16.59 -1.48 5.76
N GLY A 184 -15.51 -1.81 6.44
CA GLY A 184 -15.16 -1.26 7.76
C GLY A 184 -14.70 0.21 7.72
N PHE A 185 -14.45 0.78 6.55
CA PHE A 185 -14.06 2.18 6.31
C PHE A 185 -13.02 2.71 7.31
N GLY A 186 -12.01 1.91 7.60
CA GLY A 186 -10.88 2.22 8.47
C GLY A 186 -11.07 1.76 9.92
N ILE A 187 -12.11 2.21 10.63
CA ILE A 187 -12.25 1.94 12.08
C ILE A 187 -12.49 0.47 12.38
N ASN A 188 -13.36 -0.18 11.62
CA ASN A 188 -13.70 -1.59 11.79
C ASN A 188 -13.08 -2.51 10.72
N GLY A 189 -12.12 -2.02 9.92
CA GLY A 189 -11.56 -2.79 8.81
C GLY A 189 -11.00 -4.14 9.25
N ASP A 190 -10.19 -4.19 10.30
CA ASP A 190 -9.58 -5.42 10.80
C ASP A 190 -10.62 -6.39 11.37
N VAL A 191 -11.66 -5.87 12.03
CA VAL A 191 -12.75 -6.68 12.57
C VAL A 191 -13.60 -7.27 11.44
N PHE A 192 -13.91 -6.49 10.41
CA PHE A 192 -14.58 -7.00 9.21
C PHE A 192 -13.75 -8.05 8.48
N GLU A 193 -12.44 -7.91 8.41
CA GLU A 193 -11.56 -8.92 7.83
C GLU A 193 -11.59 -10.21 8.63
N GLN A 194 -11.52 -10.14 9.97
CA GLN A 194 -11.61 -11.31 10.85
C GLN A 194 -12.98 -11.98 10.74
N TRP A 195 -14.05 -11.20 10.74
CA TRP A 195 -15.41 -11.65 10.53
C TRP A 195 -15.57 -12.38 9.20
N ALA A 196 -15.11 -11.79 8.11
CA ALA A 196 -15.25 -12.38 6.78
C ALA A 196 -14.48 -13.70 6.62
N LYS A 197 -13.28 -13.80 7.20
CA LYS A 197 -12.51 -15.06 7.25
C LYS A 197 -13.21 -16.17 8.02
N ASN A 198 -14.10 -15.82 8.95
CA ASN A 198 -14.85 -16.75 9.76
C ASN A 198 -16.19 -17.18 9.11
N ILE A 199 -16.56 -16.62 7.95
CA ILE A 199 -17.76 -16.99 7.22
C ILE A 199 -17.46 -18.09 6.22
N PRO A 200 -18.09 -19.28 6.37
CA PRO A 200 -17.99 -20.32 5.35
C PRO A 200 -18.83 -19.92 4.12
N LEU A 201 -18.22 -19.35 3.08
CA LEU A 201 -18.95 -18.92 1.87
C LEU A 201 -19.70 -20.06 1.19
N SER A 202 -19.23 -21.30 1.31
CA SER A 202 -19.95 -22.50 0.84
C SER A 202 -21.30 -22.66 1.54
N ALA A 203 -21.37 -22.43 2.86
CA ALA A 203 -22.65 -22.48 3.58
C ALA A 203 -23.60 -21.36 3.13
N VAL A 204 -23.05 -20.15 2.93
CA VAL A 204 -23.86 -19.02 2.42
C VAL A 204 -24.38 -19.29 1.01
N ALA A 205 -23.56 -19.91 0.15
CA ALA A 205 -23.95 -20.27 -1.21
C ALA A 205 -25.13 -21.26 -1.26
N HIS A 206 -25.28 -22.15 -0.28
CA HIS A 206 -26.44 -23.04 -0.16
C HIS A 206 -27.76 -22.30 0.16
N HIS A 207 -27.68 -21.08 0.67
CA HIS A 207 -28.80 -20.24 1.09
C HIS A 207 -28.91 -18.93 0.29
N ARG A 208 -28.26 -18.87 -0.90
CA ARG A 208 -28.17 -17.66 -1.72
C ARG A 208 -29.52 -17.08 -2.17
N ASP A 209 -30.58 -17.90 -2.16
CA ASP A 209 -31.90 -17.49 -2.61
C ASP A 209 -32.78 -16.99 -1.44
N ASP A 210 -32.25 -16.95 -0.23
CA ASP A 210 -32.94 -16.48 0.98
C ASP A 210 -32.12 -15.39 1.67
N LEU A 211 -32.57 -14.15 1.47
CA LEU A 211 -31.93 -12.96 2.06
C LEU A 211 -31.91 -13.02 3.59
N PHE A 212 -32.98 -13.57 4.22
CA PHE A 212 -33.10 -13.65 5.67
C PHE A 212 -32.05 -14.61 6.25
N GLN A 213 -31.83 -15.75 5.59
CA GLN A 213 -30.81 -16.72 5.99
C GLN A 213 -29.38 -16.18 5.81
N ILE A 214 -29.11 -15.47 4.70
CA ILE A 214 -27.82 -14.79 4.49
C ILE A 214 -27.58 -13.78 5.62
N GLU A 215 -28.57 -12.96 5.93
CA GLU A 215 -28.48 -11.96 6.98
C GLU A 215 -28.30 -12.59 8.36
N ALA A 216 -29.01 -13.71 8.64
CA ALA A 216 -28.85 -14.47 9.88
C ALA A 216 -27.40 -15.00 10.03
N ILE A 217 -26.81 -15.55 8.97
CA ILE A 217 -25.41 -15.99 8.99
C ILE A 217 -24.48 -14.80 9.23
N PHE A 218 -24.67 -13.70 8.52
CA PHE A 218 -23.76 -12.57 8.59
C PHE A 218 -23.81 -11.86 9.95
N MET A 219 -25.00 -11.54 10.45
CA MET A 219 -25.19 -10.93 11.76
C MET A 219 -24.79 -11.87 12.91
N GLY A 220 -25.09 -13.17 12.75
CA GLY A 220 -24.75 -14.18 13.73
C GLY A 220 -23.25 -14.39 13.85
N GLN A 221 -22.54 -14.56 12.71
CA GLN A 221 -21.08 -14.69 12.69
C GLN A 221 -20.37 -13.44 13.21
N ALA A 222 -21.01 -12.28 13.12
CA ALA A 222 -20.53 -11.04 13.73
C ALA A 222 -20.69 -10.99 15.26
N GLY A 223 -21.36 -11.98 15.87
CA GLY A 223 -21.69 -11.99 17.30
C GLY A 223 -22.82 -11.02 17.70
N LEU A 224 -23.43 -10.34 16.72
CA LEU A 224 -24.43 -9.29 16.97
C LEU A 224 -25.82 -9.82 17.31
N LEU A 225 -26.04 -11.14 17.26
CA LEU A 225 -27.28 -11.82 17.67
C LEU A 225 -27.22 -12.36 19.12
N GLN A 226 -26.20 -11.97 19.87
CA GLN A 226 -26.16 -12.19 21.33
C GLN A 226 -26.93 -11.05 22.01
N MET A 227 -27.70 -11.34 23.08
CA MET A 227 -28.50 -10.30 23.75
C MET A 227 -27.61 -9.22 24.38
N GLU A 228 -26.43 -9.62 24.83
CA GLU A 228 -25.41 -8.74 25.41
C GLU A 228 -24.83 -7.75 24.40
N ALA A 229 -24.94 -8.04 23.10
CA ALA A 229 -24.54 -7.12 22.04
C ALA A 229 -25.57 -6.00 21.80
N VAL A 230 -26.81 -6.18 22.27
CA VAL A 230 -27.87 -5.16 22.20
C VAL A 230 -27.78 -4.26 23.43
N PRO A 231 -27.69 -2.93 23.27
CA PRO A 231 -27.67 -2.00 24.42
C PRO A 231 -28.87 -2.25 25.34
N GLU A 232 -28.63 -2.28 26.65
CA GLU A 232 -29.61 -2.69 27.68
C GLU A 232 -30.97 -1.96 27.52
N TYR A 233 -30.92 -0.67 27.23
CA TYR A 233 -32.13 0.16 27.05
C TYR A 233 -32.93 -0.17 25.78
N TYR A 234 -32.38 -0.94 24.82
CA TYR A 234 -33.06 -1.40 23.61
C TYR A 234 -33.46 -2.88 23.63
N GLN A 235 -33.00 -3.65 24.62
CA GLN A 235 -33.23 -5.11 24.65
C GLN A 235 -34.72 -5.48 24.66
N LYS A 236 -35.51 -4.74 25.44
CA LYS A 236 -36.97 -4.96 25.53
C LYS A 236 -37.64 -4.71 24.17
N ASP A 237 -37.28 -3.64 23.48
CA ASP A 237 -37.88 -3.31 22.19
C ASP A 237 -37.43 -4.30 21.10
N ALA A 238 -36.15 -4.69 21.09
CA ALA A 238 -35.62 -5.71 20.18
C ALA A 238 -36.37 -7.05 20.30
N LEU A 239 -36.75 -7.45 21.53
CA LEU A 239 -37.56 -8.66 21.77
C LEU A 239 -39.01 -8.49 21.34
N ASN A 240 -39.61 -7.31 21.62
CA ASN A 240 -41.00 -7.03 21.27
C ASN A 240 -41.23 -6.97 19.76
N GLU A 241 -40.28 -6.44 19.00
CA GLU A 241 -40.34 -6.38 17.52
C GLU A 241 -40.29 -7.77 16.87
N GLY A 242 -39.74 -8.76 17.59
CA GLY A 242 -39.65 -10.13 17.14
C GLY A 242 -38.67 -10.44 16.03
N TYR A 243 -38.12 -9.42 15.35
CA TYR A 243 -37.15 -9.62 14.27
C TYR A 243 -35.82 -10.17 14.78
N PHE A 244 -35.27 -9.61 15.86
CA PHE A 244 -34.07 -10.10 16.53
C PHE A 244 -34.21 -11.59 16.92
N ALA A 245 -35.32 -11.99 17.56
CA ALA A 245 -35.55 -13.36 18.00
C ALA A 245 -35.64 -14.34 16.81
N LYS A 246 -36.34 -13.96 15.74
CA LYS A 246 -36.40 -14.77 14.50
C LYS A 246 -35.02 -14.94 13.85
N LEU A 247 -34.28 -13.87 13.69
CA LEU A 247 -32.97 -13.90 13.05
C LEU A 247 -31.98 -14.72 13.88
N ARG A 248 -32.02 -14.57 15.21
CA ARG A 248 -31.21 -15.39 16.15
C ARG A 248 -31.54 -16.88 16.06
N ASN A 249 -32.80 -17.23 16.04
CA ASN A 249 -33.22 -18.66 15.96
C ASN A 249 -32.76 -19.28 14.63
N GLU A 250 -32.91 -18.55 13.52
CA GLU A 250 -32.42 -18.99 12.21
C GLU A 250 -30.90 -19.20 12.23
N TYR A 251 -30.18 -18.23 12.77
CA TYR A 251 -28.73 -18.35 12.91
C TYR A 251 -28.32 -19.55 13.77
N LEU A 252 -28.94 -19.77 14.90
CA LEU A 252 -28.60 -20.91 15.77
C LEU A 252 -28.79 -22.26 15.05
N TYR A 253 -29.86 -22.39 14.26
CA TYR A 253 -30.08 -23.57 13.43
C TYR A 253 -28.96 -23.73 12.38
N LEU A 254 -28.63 -22.66 11.64
CA LEU A 254 -27.61 -22.69 10.62
C LEU A 254 -26.21 -22.87 11.21
N ALA A 255 -25.93 -22.26 12.35
CA ALA A 255 -24.66 -22.40 13.05
C ALA A 255 -24.43 -23.84 13.50
N HIS A 256 -25.47 -24.51 14.01
CA HIS A 256 -25.41 -25.93 14.33
C HIS A 256 -25.16 -26.78 13.07
N LYS A 257 -25.93 -26.52 12.00
CA LYS A 257 -25.86 -27.28 10.73
C LYS A 257 -24.44 -27.20 10.09
N PHE A 258 -23.82 -26.06 10.15
CA PHE A 258 -22.52 -25.80 9.50
C PHE A 258 -21.35 -25.68 10.48
N SER A 259 -21.54 -25.99 11.77
CA SER A 259 -20.53 -25.92 12.84
C SER A 259 -19.86 -24.52 12.93
N MET A 260 -20.66 -23.47 12.74
CA MET A 260 -20.17 -22.09 12.75
C MET A 260 -20.03 -21.57 14.19
N LYS A 261 -19.01 -20.70 14.40
CA LYS A 261 -18.77 -19.99 15.67
C LYS A 261 -18.62 -18.50 15.40
N PRO A 262 -19.34 -17.63 16.11
CA PRO A 262 -19.23 -16.18 15.91
C PRO A 262 -17.90 -15.63 16.40
N ILE A 263 -17.52 -14.47 15.89
CA ILE A 263 -16.49 -13.65 16.53
C ILE A 263 -17.04 -12.98 17.79
N ASP A 264 -16.15 -12.50 18.65
CA ASP A 264 -16.55 -11.73 19.84
C ASP A 264 -17.12 -10.38 19.40
N PHE A 265 -18.35 -10.06 19.82
CA PHE A 265 -19.01 -8.80 19.50
C PHE A 265 -18.34 -7.57 20.11
N HIS A 266 -17.56 -7.73 21.19
CA HIS A 266 -16.81 -6.61 21.80
C HIS A 266 -15.70 -6.06 20.89
N LEU A 267 -15.31 -6.77 19.82
CA LEU A 267 -14.36 -6.29 18.85
C LEU A 267 -14.90 -5.10 18.02
N TRP A 268 -16.24 -5.03 17.86
CA TRP A 268 -16.86 -3.96 17.08
C TRP A 268 -16.78 -2.60 17.78
N ARG A 269 -16.34 -1.59 17.04
CA ARG A 269 -16.23 -0.22 17.50
C ARG A 269 -17.40 0.59 16.97
N PHE A 270 -18.16 1.23 17.90
CA PHE A 270 -19.28 2.11 17.59
C PHE A 270 -18.96 3.57 17.91
N LEU A 271 -18.06 3.81 18.86
CA LEU A 271 -17.69 5.15 19.29
C LEU A 271 -17.07 5.94 18.14
N ARG A 272 -17.50 7.19 17.99
CA ARG A 272 -17.07 8.12 16.91
C ARG A 272 -17.50 7.70 15.50
N LEU A 273 -18.40 6.74 15.37
CA LEU A 273 -19.06 6.42 14.10
C LEU A 273 -20.40 7.13 13.98
N ARG A 274 -20.71 7.62 12.78
CA ARG A 274 -22.09 8.01 12.45
C ARG A 274 -22.93 6.72 12.36
N PRO A 275 -24.21 6.72 12.81
CA PRO A 275 -25.05 5.52 12.81
C PRO A 275 -25.10 4.78 11.47
N GLN A 276 -25.09 5.52 10.35
CA GLN A 276 -25.03 4.93 8.99
C GLN A 276 -23.78 4.07 8.73
N ASN A 277 -22.76 4.18 9.56
CA ASN A 277 -21.51 3.41 9.47
C ASN A 277 -21.42 2.30 10.54
N PHE A 278 -22.48 2.07 11.30
CA PHE A 278 -22.50 1.01 12.31
C PHE A 278 -22.32 -0.37 11.63
N PRO A 279 -21.68 -1.31 12.31
CA PRO A 279 -21.48 -2.68 11.80
C PRO A 279 -22.78 -3.31 11.29
N HIS A 280 -23.90 -3.17 12.00
CA HIS A 280 -25.21 -3.68 11.59
C HIS A 280 -25.60 -3.20 10.18
N ILE A 281 -25.47 -1.89 9.93
CA ILE A 281 -25.81 -1.30 8.63
C ILE A 281 -24.88 -1.84 7.52
N ARG A 282 -23.59 -1.90 7.78
CA ARG A 282 -22.60 -2.38 6.81
C ARG A 282 -22.75 -3.88 6.52
N ILE A 283 -23.03 -4.68 7.54
CA ILE A 283 -23.31 -6.13 7.39
C ILE A 283 -24.59 -6.36 6.60
N SER A 284 -25.67 -5.60 6.90
CA SER A 284 -26.92 -5.67 6.15
C SER A 284 -26.74 -5.29 4.67
N GLN A 285 -25.94 -4.24 4.38
CA GLN A 285 -25.58 -3.87 3.01
C GLN A 285 -24.81 -4.99 2.29
N LEU A 286 -23.86 -5.64 2.97
CA LEU A 286 -23.13 -6.79 2.41
C LEU A 286 -24.02 -7.99 2.18
N ALA A 287 -24.96 -8.29 3.11
CA ALA A 287 -25.92 -9.38 2.96
C ALA A 287 -26.79 -9.16 1.70
N ASN A 288 -27.28 -7.95 1.52
CA ASN A 288 -28.07 -7.60 0.34
C ASN A 288 -27.24 -7.67 -0.96
N LEU A 289 -25.99 -7.16 -0.93
CA LEU A 289 -25.08 -7.25 -2.08
C LEU A 289 -24.83 -8.71 -2.48
N TYR A 290 -24.63 -9.57 -1.49
CA TYR A 290 -24.41 -11.00 -1.71
C TYR A 290 -25.66 -11.69 -2.25
N TYR A 291 -26.82 -11.42 -1.67
CA TYR A 291 -28.12 -11.91 -2.14
C TYR A 291 -28.39 -11.54 -3.61
N GLN A 292 -28.08 -10.31 -4.00
CA GLN A 292 -28.20 -9.86 -5.39
C GLN A 292 -27.15 -10.47 -6.34
N GLN A 293 -26.31 -11.38 -5.87
CA GLN A 293 -25.23 -12.02 -6.62
C GLN A 293 -24.21 -11.03 -7.22
N LYS A 294 -24.06 -9.88 -6.59
CA LYS A 294 -23.14 -8.81 -7.02
C LYS A 294 -21.74 -8.93 -6.39
N ALA A 295 -21.59 -9.71 -5.33
CA ALA A 295 -20.32 -9.84 -4.60
C ALA A 295 -19.37 -10.90 -5.20
N GLY A 296 -19.62 -11.39 -6.40
CA GLY A 296 -18.79 -12.42 -7.07
C GLY A 296 -17.64 -11.83 -7.86
N LEU A 297 -16.47 -12.48 -7.82
CA LEU A 297 -15.28 -12.06 -8.54
C LEU A 297 -15.49 -12.04 -10.07
N SER A 298 -16.19 -13.02 -10.62
CA SER A 298 -16.49 -13.07 -12.06
C SER A 298 -17.20 -11.82 -12.53
N ARG A 299 -18.19 -11.36 -11.77
CA ARG A 299 -18.92 -10.11 -12.05
C ARG A 299 -18.01 -8.88 -12.04
N LEU A 300 -17.07 -8.85 -11.10
CA LEU A 300 -16.09 -7.78 -11.04
C LEU A 300 -15.17 -7.77 -12.29
N VAL A 301 -14.69 -8.93 -12.71
CA VAL A 301 -13.80 -9.06 -13.88
C VAL A 301 -14.52 -8.70 -15.18
N GLU A 302 -15.83 -8.92 -15.26
CA GLU A 302 -16.68 -8.56 -16.42
C GLU A 302 -16.95 -7.03 -16.53
N CYS A 303 -16.73 -6.25 -15.47
CA CYS A 303 -16.94 -4.80 -15.52
C CYS A 303 -15.90 -4.13 -16.42
N GLU A 304 -16.36 -3.46 -17.46
CA GLU A 304 -15.53 -2.72 -18.42
C GLU A 304 -15.59 -1.20 -18.23
N THR A 305 -16.59 -0.70 -17.49
CA THR A 305 -16.79 0.74 -17.23
C THR A 305 -16.93 1.03 -15.73
N ILE A 306 -16.62 2.27 -15.35
CA ILE A 306 -16.81 2.76 -13.97
C ILE A 306 -18.29 2.68 -13.54
N GLU A 307 -19.21 2.91 -14.44
CA GLU A 307 -20.66 2.85 -14.16
C GLU A 307 -21.10 1.42 -13.88
N GLN A 308 -20.58 0.43 -14.61
CA GLN A 308 -20.83 -0.99 -14.32
C GLN A 308 -20.26 -1.36 -12.97
N LEU A 309 -19.03 -0.93 -12.66
CA LEU A 309 -18.39 -1.18 -11.37
C LEU A 309 -19.16 -0.51 -10.22
N ARG A 310 -19.64 0.71 -10.42
CA ARG A 310 -20.47 1.42 -9.43
C ARG A 310 -21.80 0.71 -9.19
N THR A 311 -22.47 0.26 -10.26
CA THR A 311 -23.71 -0.49 -10.20
C THR A 311 -23.52 -1.85 -9.51
N LEU A 312 -22.40 -2.52 -9.78
CA LEU A 312 -22.04 -3.78 -9.13
C LEU A 312 -21.91 -3.61 -7.62
N LEU A 313 -21.23 -2.57 -7.15
CA LEU A 313 -20.97 -2.33 -5.73
C LEU A 313 -22.11 -1.57 -5.02
N ALA A 314 -23.09 -1.03 -5.77
CA ALA A 314 -24.21 -0.34 -5.17
C ALA A 314 -25.05 -1.29 -4.32
N SER A 315 -25.25 -0.91 -3.06
CA SER A 315 -26.01 -1.69 -2.09
C SER A 315 -26.80 -0.78 -1.14
N HIS A 316 -27.87 -1.33 -0.59
CA HIS A 316 -28.70 -0.74 0.45
C HIS A 316 -28.98 -1.77 1.53
N VAL A 317 -29.59 -1.35 2.63
CA VAL A 317 -29.90 -2.25 3.74
C VAL A 317 -31.11 -3.13 3.44
N THR A 318 -31.27 -4.22 4.18
CA THR A 318 -32.47 -5.06 4.18
C THR A 318 -33.62 -4.37 4.91
N PRO A 319 -34.89 -4.76 4.72
CA PRO A 319 -36.06 -3.98 5.13
C PRO A 319 -36.10 -3.56 6.60
N TYR A 320 -35.68 -4.41 7.52
CA TYR A 320 -35.64 -4.08 8.95
C TYR A 320 -34.74 -2.86 9.22
N TRP A 321 -33.56 -2.82 8.59
CA TRP A 321 -32.58 -1.76 8.81
C TRP A 321 -32.94 -0.44 8.12
N GLU A 322 -33.99 -0.37 7.33
CA GLU A 322 -34.49 0.90 6.83
C GLU A 322 -34.94 1.83 7.97
N THR A 323 -35.46 1.24 9.05
CA THR A 323 -35.96 1.96 10.23
C THR A 323 -35.11 1.78 11.50
N HIS A 324 -33.98 1.05 11.44
CA HIS A 324 -33.15 0.74 12.59
C HIS A 324 -31.67 0.97 12.31
N TYR A 325 -30.91 1.35 13.32
CA TYR A 325 -29.44 1.40 13.30
C TYR A 325 -28.79 0.32 14.18
N THR A 326 -29.48 -0.11 15.22
CA THR A 326 -29.21 -1.27 16.07
C THR A 326 -30.54 -1.97 16.35
N PHE A 327 -30.52 -3.20 16.83
CA PHE A 327 -31.76 -3.88 17.22
C PHE A 327 -32.52 -3.08 18.28
N GLY A 328 -33.82 -2.91 18.11
CA GLY A 328 -34.72 -2.17 18.99
C GLY A 328 -34.62 -0.64 18.91
N SER A 329 -33.74 -0.07 18.07
CA SER A 329 -33.53 1.38 17.95
C SER A 329 -34.25 1.92 16.72
N THR A 330 -35.48 2.38 16.87
CA THR A 330 -36.28 2.92 15.75
C THR A 330 -35.79 4.28 15.27
N SER A 331 -35.87 4.50 13.98
CA SER A 331 -35.52 5.75 13.28
C SER A 331 -36.46 6.02 12.10
N SER A 332 -36.41 7.20 11.52
CA SER A 332 -37.12 7.46 10.26
C SER A 332 -36.66 6.52 9.15
N ARG A 333 -37.63 6.11 8.31
CA ARG A 333 -37.38 5.19 7.20
C ARG A 333 -36.39 5.76 6.20
N ASN A 334 -35.33 5.00 5.88
CA ASN A 334 -34.30 5.33 4.91
C ASN A 334 -33.67 4.04 4.40
N GLU A 335 -33.54 3.86 3.12
CA GLU A 335 -32.91 2.68 2.49
C GLU A 335 -31.41 2.58 2.76
N LYS A 336 -30.82 3.62 3.31
CA LYS A 336 -29.39 3.68 3.73
C LYS A 336 -28.45 3.14 2.67
N HIS A 337 -28.55 3.67 1.46
CA HIS A 337 -27.64 3.35 0.37
C HIS A 337 -26.19 3.72 0.71
N LEU A 338 -25.25 3.01 0.10
CA LEU A 338 -23.88 3.45 0.06
C LEU A 338 -23.79 4.81 -0.65
N THR A 339 -23.17 5.78 0.00
CA THR A 339 -22.96 7.09 -0.62
C THR A 339 -22.00 7.01 -1.81
N TYR A 340 -22.06 7.95 -2.73
CA TYR A 340 -21.14 8.05 -3.85
C TYR A 340 -19.67 8.00 -3.41
N GLY A 341 -19.32 8.74 -2.32
CA GLY A 341 -17.97 8.72 -1.76
C GLY A 341 -17.57 7.35 -1.20
N SER A 342 -18.50 6.63 -0.55
CA SER A 342 -18.26 5.27 -0.06
C SER A 342 -18.03 4.29 -1.21
N LEU A 343 -18.81 4.39 -2.29
CA LEU A 343 -18.64 3.58 -3.50
C LEU A 343 -17.26 3.83 -4.14
N ASN A 344 -16.85 5.09 -4.27
CA ASN A 344 -15.53 5.42 -4.79
C ASN A 344 -14.42 4.82 -3.93
N LEU A 345 -14.53 4.89 -2.59
CA LEU A 345 -13.55 4.27 -1.69
C LEU A 345 -13.50 2.73 -1.85
N LEU A 346 -14.64 2.07 -2.04
CA LEU A 346 -14.67 0.62 -2.31
C LEU A 346 -14.06 0.29 -3.67
N MET A 347 -14.31 1.10 -4.70
CA MET A 347 -13.67 0.92 -6.01
C MET A 347 -12.14 1.06 -5.90
N ILE A 348 -11.65 2.15 -5.30
CA ILE A 348 -10.21 2.46 -5.16
C ILE A 348 -9.48 1.45 -4.27
N ASN A 349 -10.14 0.96 -3.21
CA ASN A 349 -9.46 0.12 -2.21
C ASN A 349 -9.77 -1.37 -2.32
N THR A 350 -10.77 -1.76 -3.12
CA THR A 350 -11.15 -3.17 -3.30
C THR A 350 -11.13 -3.58 -4.76
N ALA A 351 -12.05 -3.05 -5.55
CA ALA A 351 -12.32 -3.56 -6.90
C ALA A 351 -11.10 -3.39 -7.82
N ILE A 352 -10.54 -2.20 -7.88
CA ILE A 352 -9.38 -1.90 -8.73
C ILE A 352 -8.14 -2.69 -8.31
N PRO A 353 -7.75 -2.75 -7.01
CA PRO A 353 -6.64 -3.60 -6.59
C PRO A 353 -6.86 -5.10 -6.84
N ILE A 354 -8.08 -5.60 -6.71
CA ILE A 354 -8.40 -7.00 -7.03
C ILE A 354 -8.27 -7.27 -8.53
N LEU A 355 -8.75 -6.36 -9.41
CA LEU A 355 -8.58 -6.48 -10.86
C LEU A 355 -7.09 -6.53 -11.24
N PHE A 356 -6.29 -5.62 -10.68
CA PHE A 356 -4.86 -5.58 -10.92
C PHE A 356 -4.16 -6.85 -10.43
N ALA A 357 -4.41 -7.27 -9.18
CA ALA A 357 -3.80 -8.46 -8.59
C ALA A 357 -4.19 -9.74 -9.34
N TYR A 358 -5.47 -9.87 -9.73
CA TYR A 358 -5.96 -11.00 -10.51
C TYR A 358 -5.39 -11.00 -11.92
N GLY A 359 -5.29 -9.83 -12.57
CA GLY A 359 -4.64 -9.64 -13.87
C GLY A 359 -3.19 -10.10 -13.86
N ARG A 360 -2.42 -9.68 -12.84
CA ARG A 360 -1.03 -10.11 -12.62
C ARG A 360 -0.93 -11.62 -12.40
N HIS A 361 -1.82 -12.20 -11.59
CA HIS A 361 -1.82 -13.64 -11.31
C HIS A 361 -2.12 -14.48 -12.55
N CYS A 362 -3.08 -14.06 -13.38
CA CYS A 362 -3.50 -14.78 -14.59
C CYS A 362 -2.72 -14.38 -15.84
N SER A 363 -1.72 -13.49 -15.73
CA SER A 363 -0.99 -12.90 -16.88
C SER A 363 -1.91 -12.24 -17.91
N LYS A 364 -2.97 -11.55 -17.43
CA LYS A 364 -3.95 -10.81 -18.23
C LYS A 364 -3.69 -9.30 -18.12
N GLU A 365 -2.80 -8.78 -18.98
CA GLU A 365 -2.41 -7.36 -19.01
C GLU A 365 -3.62 -6.42 -19.14
N VAL A 366 -4.62 -6.79 -19.94
CA VAL A 366 -5.86 -6.00 -20.12
C VAL A 366 -6.57 -5.68 -18.81
N LEU A 367 -6.51 -6.56 -17.78
CA LEU A 367 -7.09 -6.26 -16.47
C LEU A 367 -6.22 -5.29 -15.66
N CYS A 368 -4.91 -5.35 -15.85
CA CYS A 368 -3.99 -4.41 -15.23
C CYS A 368 -4.17 -3.00 -15.81
N ASP A 369 -4.24 -2.89 -17.13
CA ASP A 369 -4.46 -1.62 -17.83
C ASP A 369 -5.82 -1.01 -17.42
N ARG A 370 -6.89 -1.83 -17.39
CA ARG A 370 -8.21 -1.41 -16.92
C ARG A 370 -8.19 -0.88 -15.48
N ALA A 371 -7.37 -1.47 -14.61
CA ALA A 371 -7.24 -0.98 -13.25
C ALA A 371 -6.62 0.44 -13.19
N PHE A 372 -5.64 0.74 -14.03
CA PHE A 372 -5.10 2.09 -14.17
C PHE A 372 -6.12 3.05 -14.77
N ASP A 373 -6.79 2.65 -15.86
CA ASP A 373 -7.83 3.46 -16.51
C ASP A 373 -8.96 3.84 -15.54
N PHE A 374 -9.36 2.92 -14.67
CA PHE A 374 -10.37 3.21 -13.64
C PHE A 374 -9.87 4.19 -12.59
N LEU A 375 -8.60 4.13 -12.19
CA LEU A 375 -8.03 5.13 -11.28
C LEU A 375 -8.00 6.53 -11.89
N GLU A 376 -7.74 6.63 -13.19
CA GLU A 376 -7.72 7.91 -13.90
C GLU A 376 -9.13 8.51 -14.10
N GLN A 377 -10.17 7.67 -14.24
CA GLN A 377 -11.56 8.12 -14.39
C GLN A 377 -12.22 8.51 -13.07
N LEU A 378 -11.73 8.03 -11.94
CA LEU A 378 -12.28 8.37 -10.62
C LEU A 378 -11.67 9.67 -10.09
N LYS A 379 -12.52 10.50 -9.45
CA LYS A 379 -12.05 11.70 -8.76
C LYS A 379 -11.14 11.36 -7.59
N ALA A 380 -10.18 12.24 -7.36
CA ALA A 380 -9.26 12.16 -6.23
C ALA A 380 -9.99 12.01 -4.89
N GLU A 381 -9.38 11.30 -3.97
CA GLU A 381 -9.85 11.22 -2.59
C GLU A 381 -9.72 12.59 -1.91
N ASN A 382 -10.67 12.91 -1.03
CA ASN A 382 -10.61 14.12 -0.22
C ASN A 382 -10.26 13.76 1.24
N ASN A 383 -8.97 13.75 1.53
CA ASN A 383 -8.46 13.51 2.88
C ASN A 383 -7.35 14.51 3.25
N HIS A 384 -6.86 14.47 4.48
CA HIS A 384 -5.85 15.41 4.95
C HIS A 384 -4.52 15.30 4.19
N ILE A 385 -4.16 14.11 3.71
CA ILE A 385 -2.93 13.89 2.93
C ILE A 385 -3.02 14.64 1.61
N ILE A 386 -4.14 14.48 0.91
CA ILE A 386 -4.35 15.11 -0.41
C ILE A 386 -4.39 16.62 -0.29
N ARG A 387 -5.12 17.15 0.71
CA ARG A 387 -5.14 18.61 0.95
C ARG A 387 -3.75 19.19 1.23
N MET A 388 -2.92 18.47 1.98
CA MET A 388 -1.54 18.87 2.24
C MET A 388 -0.72 19.02 0.94
N TRP A 389 -0.82 18.04 0.03
CA TRP A 389 -0.11 18.09 -1.26
C TRP A 389 -0.64 19.20 -2.18
N GLN A 390 -1.95 19.43 -2.18
CA GLN A 390 -2.56 20.54 -2.92
C GLN A 390 -2.11 21.91 -2.40
N GLN A 391 -1.95 22.06 -1.07
CA GLN A 391 -1.45 23.30 -0.45
C GLN A 391 -0.02 23.66 -0.87
N VAL A 392 0.80 22.68 -1.20
CA VAL A 392 2.16 22.92 -1.69
C VAL A 392 2.24 23.01 -3.22
N GLY A 393 1.10 23.03 -3.93
CA GLY A 393 1.02 23.34 -5.36
C GLY A 393 0.98 22.15 -6.30
N LEU A 394 0.85 20.90 -5.80
CA LEU A 394 0.64 19.75 -6.68
C LEU A 394 -0.82 19.67 -7.15
N PRO A 395 -1.09 19.57 -8.46
CA PRO A 395 -2.41 19.27 -8.97
C PRO A 395 -2.79 17.82 -8.60
N VAL A 396 -4.01 17.63 -8.10
CA VAL A 396 -4.54 16.30 -7.74
C VAL A 396 -5.98 16.21 -8.23
N GLU A 397 -6.19 15.51 -9.31
CA GLU A 397 -7.47 15.47 -10.02
C GLU A 397 -8.07 14.05 -9.96
N THR A 398 -7.25 13.02 -10.09
CA THR A 398 -7.69 11.64 -10.23
C THR A 398 -7.44 10.81 -8.96
N ALA A 399 -8.12 9.67 -8.86
CA ALA A 399 -7.85 8.69 -7.81
C ALA A 399 -6.42 8.13 -7.94
N GLY A 400 -5.90 8.03 -9.17
CA GLY A 400 -4.50 7.68 -9.44
C GLY A 400 -3.55 8.64 -8.75
N ASP A 401 -3.74 9.94 -8.93
CA ASP A 401 -2.95 10.97 -8.24
C ASP A 401 -3.01 10.81 -6.72
N SER A 402 -4.23 10.64 -6.17
CA SER A 402 -4.38 10.53 -4.73
C SER A 402 -3.72 9.27 -4.17
N GLN A 403 -3.80 8.15 -4.86
CA GLN A 403 -3.14 6.90 -4.45
C GLN A 403 -1.60 7.00 -4.55
N ALA A 404 -1.07 7.66 -5.58
CA ALA A 404 0.35 7.94 -5.73
C ALA A 404 0.88 8.82 -4.57
N LEU A 405 0.16 9.87 -4.22
CA LEU A 405 0.55 10.78 -3.14
C LEU A 405 0.42 10.16 -1.74
N ILE A 406 -0.54 9.26 -1.54
CA ILE A 406 -0.63 8.45 -0.32
C ILE A 406 0.58 7.51 -0.23
N GLN A 407 0.99 6.90 -1.35
CA GLN A 407 2.21 6.07 -1.43
C GLN A 407 3.44 6.89 -1.10
N LEU A 408 3.62 8.03 -1.75
CA LEU A 408 4.74 8.94 -1.51
C LEU A 408 4.84 9.35 -0.05
N LYS A 409 3.71 9.71 0.57
CA LYS A 409 3.71 10.06 1.98
C LYS A 409 4.16 8.90 2.86
N ARG A 410 3.51 7.74 2.75
CA ARG A 410 3.69 6.62 3.66
C ARG A 410 5.04 5.93 3.51
N GLU A 411 5.49 5.74 2.28
CA GLU A 411 6.67 4.91 2.00
C GLU A 411 7.96 5.73 1.89
N TYR A 412 7.85 7.02 1.61
CA TYR A 412 9.01 7.89 1.45
C TYR A 412 9.07 9.00 2.51
N CYS A 413 8.04 9.84 2.62
CA CYS A 413 8.11 11.00 3.50
C CYS A 413 8.06 10.62 4.99
N ASP A 414 7.14 9.74 5.40
CA ASP A 414 7.02 9.30 6.80
C ASP A 414 8.26 8.50 7.26
N LYS A 415 8.92 7.82 6.32
CA LYS A 415 10.16 7.08 6.56
C LYS A 415 11.42 7.93 6.38
N LYS A 416 11.25 9.20 5.99
CA LYS A 416 12.36 10.13 5.63
C LYS A 416 13.32 9.56 4.57
N ASP A 417 12.80 8.73 3.67
CA ASP A 417 13.55 8.07 2.58
C ASP A 417 13.69 9.00 1.36
N CYS A 418 14.24 10.19 1.61
CA CYS A 418 14.36 11.24 0.60
C CYS A 418 15.39 10.89 -0.49
N LEU A 419 16.36 10.03 -0.19
CA LEU A 419 17.39 9.61 -1.14
C LEU A 419 16.84 8.71 -2.26
N ARG A 420 15.71 8.02 -2.04
CA ARG A 420 15.02 7.22 -3.06
C ARG A 420 13.91 7.97 -3.77
N CYS A 421 13.58 9.18 -3.32
CA CYS A 421 12.48 9.98 -3.83
C CYS A 421 12.91 10.90 -4.97
N ARG A 422 12.15 10.94 -6.08
CA ARG A 422 12.42 11.87 -7.19
C ARG A 422 12.30 13.34 -6.77
N PHE A 423 11.34 13.69 -5.91
CA PHE A 423 11.22 15.05 -5.37
C PHE A 423 12.38 15.37 -4.43
N GLY A 424 12.83 14.38 -3.64
CA GLY A 424 14.03 14.48 -2.83
C GLY A 424 15.27 14.74 -3.69
N TYR A 425 15.41 14.03 -4.82
CA TYR A 425 16.50 14.26 -5.76
C TYR A 425 16.53 15.69 -6.28
N GLU A 426 15.38 16.23 -6.71
CA GLU A 426 15.29 17.61 -7.20
C GLU A 426 15.62 18.64 -6.11
N TYR A 427 15.30 18.33 -4.85
CA TYR A 427 15.68 19.17 -3.71
C TYR A 427 17.19 19.14 -3.45
N LEU A 428 17.78 17.96 -3.42
CA LEU A 428 19.20 17.77 -3.06
C LEU A 428 20.16 18.35 -4.10
N LYS A 429 19.83 18.31 -5.38
CA LYS A 429 20.71 18.81 -6.45
C LYS A 429 20.69 20.33 -6.62
N ARG A 430 19.82 21.08 -5.93
CA ARG A 430 19.81 22.54 -5.97
C ARG A 430 21.18 23.09 -5.54
N LYS A 431 21.63 24.10 -6.24
CA LYS A 431 22.85 24.84 -5.90
C LYS A 431 22.52 26.12 -5.13
#